data_201a58a45d029f50fb4ca0472996b030
#
_entry.id   201a58a45d029f50fb4ca0472996b030
#
_cell.length_a   1.000
_cell.length_b   1.000
_cell.length_c   1.000
_cell.angle_alpha   90.00
_cell.angle_beta   90.00
_cell.angle_gamma   90.00
#
_symmetry.space_group_name_H-M   'P 1'
#
loop_
_entity.id
_entity.type
_entity.pdbx_description
1 polymer ?
#
loop_
_entity_poly.entity_id
_entity_poly.type
_entity_poly.pdbx_seq_one_letter_code
_entity_poly.pdbx_strand_id
1 'polypeptide(L)'
;IVPIVSAADGPKPALVRFADAEAERKLVASLVEQRYRTQSVAVLLRTHEKIREIKPYLPASAVLLKEEKGGWTAGHGAYYGTYHGAKGLEFDLVVMPFLSRENIPDLSDSEPDEVAEISADDTGLLYVGVTRAKSSLVLTCTGDVTELLPADDALYNRSSR
;
A
#
# COMPACT_ATOMS: atom_id res chain seq x y z
N ILE A 1 7.08 -0.30 18.69
CA ILE A 1 5.99 0.02 17.76
C ILE A 1 6.47 1.12 16.84
N VAL A 2 6.52 0.79 15.59
CA VAL A 2 6.88 1.76 14.57
C VAL A 2 5.65 2.62 14.28
N PRO A 3 5.71 3.95 14.47
CA PRO A 3 4.58 4.79 14.12
C PRO A 3 4.39 4.77 12.61
N ILE A 4 3.21 4.36 12.18
CA ILE A 4 2.84 4.35 10.77
C ILE A 4 2.48 5.74 10.29
N VAL A 5 2.16 6.64 11.20
CA VAL A 5 1.84 7.99 10.84
C VAL A 5 3.11 8.82 10.92
N SER A 6 3.54 9.28 9.78
CA SER A 6 4.58 10.30 9.75
C SER A 6 4.04 11.57 10.38
N ALA A 7 4.96 12.37 10.80
CA ALA A 7 4.84 13.68 11.40
C ALA A 7 3.46 14.28 11.54
N ALA A 8 3.22 14.87 12.67
CA ALA A 8 1.99 15.50 13.13
C ALA A 8 1.31 16.46 12.14
N ASP A 9 1.94 16.84 11.05
CA ASP A 9 1.50 17.90 10.16
C ASP A 9 0.81 17.43 8.87
N GLY A 10 0.75 16.10 8.61
CA GLY A 10 0.09 15.56 7.44
C GLY A 10 -1.34 15.13 7.71
N PRO A 11 -2.20 15.01 6.67
CA PRO A 11 -3.52 14.43 6.83
C PRO A 11 -3.40 12.97 7.28
N LYS A 12 -4.34 12.53 8.10
CA LYS A 12 -4.39 11.13 8.53
C LYS A 12 -4.57 10.21 7.33
N PRO A 13 -3.92 9.05 7.31
CA PRO A 13 -4.19 8.05 6.29
C PRO A 13 -5.66 7.66 6.28
N ALA A 14 -6.22 7.50 5.09
CA ALA A 14 -7.53 6.90 4.94
C ALA A 14 -7.40 5.38 5.04
N LEU A 15 -8.27 4.75 5.81
CA LEU A 15 -8.37 3.29 5.88
C LEU A 15 -9.78 2.89 5.46
N VAL A 16 -9.91 2.28 4.29
CA VAL A 16 -11.19 1.93 3.68
C VAL A 16 -11.36 0.42 3.67
N ARG A 17 -12.42 -0.04 4.31
CA ARG A 17 -12.78 -1.46 4.37
C ARG A 17 -13.89 -1.75 3.37
N PHE A 18 -13.72 -2.83 2.62
CA PHE A 18 -14.70 -3.30 1.62
C PHE A 18 -15.26 -4.66 2.03
N ALA A 19 -16.50 -4.91 1.64
CA ALA A 19 -17.10 -6.24 1.73
C ALA A 19 -16.77 -7.12 0.51
N ASP A 20 -16.33 -6.50 -0.59
CA ASP A 20 -16.12 -7.13 -1.89
C ASP A 20 -14.76 -6.70 -2.47
N ALA A 21 -13.95 -7.68 -2.83
CA ALA A 21 -12.62 -7.47 -3.40
C ALA A 21 -12.66 -6.71 -4.75
N GLU A 22 -13.69 -6.92 -5.55
CA GLU A 22 -13.88 -6.19 -6.80
C GLU A 22 -14.07 -4.69 -6.54
N ALA A 23 -14.87 -4.35 -5.52
CA ALA A 23 -15.08 -2.95 -5.13
C ALA A 23 -13.77 -2.32 -4.64
N GLU A 24 -12.94 -3.06 -3.93
CA GLU A 24 -11.62 -2.60 -3.50
C GLU A 24 -10.74 -2.25 -4.71
N ARG A 25 -10.64 -3.15 -5.69
CA ARG A 25 -9.85 -2.93 -6.90
C ARG A 25 -10.37 -1.72 -7.70
N LYS A 26 -11.67 -1.56 -7.79
CA LYS A 26 -12.28 -0.43 -8.50
C LYS A 26 -11.98 0.91 -7.82
N LEU A 27 -11.96 0.95 -6.48
CA LEU A 27 -11.56 2.18 -5.78
C LEU A 27 -10.11 2.54 -6.08
N VAL A 28 -9.22 1.56 -6.05
CA VAL A 28 -7.80 1.78 -6.40
C VAL A 28 -7.68 2.36 -7.80
N ALA A 29 -8.36 1.75 -8.77
CA ALA A 29 -8.38 2.23 -10.15
C ALA A 29 -8.87 3.68 -10.25
N SER A 30 -9.94 4.01 -9.54
CA SER A 30 -10.52 5.35 -9.52
C SER A 30 -9.56 6.38 -8.93
N LEU A 31 -8.91 6.07 -7.81
CA LEU A 31 -7.95 6.97 -7.17
C LEU A 31 -6.77 7.27 -8.09
N VAL A 32 -6.23 6.25 -8.73
CA VAL A 32 -5.12 6.42 -9.67
C VAL A 32 -5.56 7.28 -10.86
N GLU A 33 -6.70 6.96 -11.47
CA GLU A 33 -7.22 7.67 -12.64
C GLU A 33 -7.46 9.16 -12.35
N GLN A 34 -7.92 9.49 -11.16
CA GLN A 34 -8.19 10.87 -10.76
C GLN A 34 -6.93 11.71 -10.55
N ARG A 35 -5.79 11.09 -10.26
CA ARG A 35 -4.62 11.79 -9.72
C ARG A 35 -3.35 11.68 -10.55
N TYR A 36 -3.19 10.62 -11.34
CA TYR A 36 -1.88 10.34 -11.94
C TYR A 36 -1.41 11.37 -12.98
N ARG A 37 -2.31 12.17 -13.53
CA ARG A 37 -1.93 13.22 -14.50
C ARG A 37 -1.31 14.44 -13.85
N THR A 38 -1.63 14.68 -12.59
CA THR A 38 -1.17 15.87 -11.84
C THR A 38 -0.29 15.55 -10.66
N GLN A 39 -0.20 14.28 -10.28
CA GLN A 39 0.58 13.82 -9.12
C GLN A 39 1.32 12.53 -9.45
N SER A 40 2.36 12.23 -8.66
CA SER A 40 2.94 10.90 -8.65
C SER A 40 2.09 10.01 -7.73
N VAL A 41 1.57 8.92 -8.28
CA VAL A 41 0.71 7.98 -7.56
C VAL A 41 1.33 6.60 -7.63
N ALA A 42 1.57 5.98 -6.49
CA ALA A 42 2.09 4.62 -6.42
C ALA A 42 1.09 3.69 -5.76
N VAL A 43 0.86 2.53 -6.37
CA VAL A 43 0.12 1.42 -5.79
C VAL A 43 1.14 0.39 -5.34
N LEU A 44 1.24 0.18 -4.04
CA LEU A 44 2.25 -0.69 -3.44
C LEU A 44 1.60 -1.95 -2.88
N LEU A 45 2.22 -3.09 -3.16
CA LEU A 45 1.65 -4.41 -2.94
C LEU A 45 2.67 -5.31 -2.24
N ARG A 46 2.16 -6.30 -1.50
CA ARG A 46 3.03 -7.21 -0.75
C ARG A 46 3.73 -8.24 -1.64
N THR A 47 3.07 -8.72 -2.69
CA THR A 47 3.57 -9.82 -3.52
C THR A 47 3.40 -9.54 -5.02
N HIS A 48 4.17 -10.26 -5.83
CA HIS A 48 4.02 -10.21 -7.29
C HIS A 48 2.66 -10.75 -7.76
N GLU A 49 2.07 -11.67 -7.01
CA GLU A 49 0.72 -12.16 -7.27
C GLU A 49 -0.30 -11.01 -7.19
N LYS A 50 -0.19 -10.17 -6.16
CA LYS A 50 -1.07 -9.01 -5.99
C LYS A 50 -0.80 -7.94 -7.05
N ILE A 51 0.41 -7.80 -7.53
CA ILE A 51 0.73 -6.95 -8.67
C ILE A 51 -0.05 -7.40 -9.91
N ARG A 52 -0.04 -8.69 -10.20
CA ARG A 52 -0.80 -9.24 -11.34
C ARG A 52 -2.29 -9.03 -11.20
N GLU A 53 -2.80 -9.08 -9.97
CA GLU A 53 -4.22 -8.87 -9.67
C GLU A 53 -4.65 -7.43 -9.92
N ILE A 54 -3.82 -6.43 -9.57
CA ILE A 54 -4.18 -5.01 -9.71
C ILE A 54 -3.83 -4.42 -11.07
N LYS A 55 -2.84 -4.95 -11.75
CA LYS A 55 -2.34 -4.39 -13.02
C LYS A 55 -3.43 -4.10 -14.05
N PRO A 56 -4.41 -4.99 -14.28
CA PRO A 56 -5.47 -4.71 -15.27
C PRO A 56 -6.33 -3.49 -14.96
N TYR A 57 -6.32 -3.02 -13.71
CA TYR A 57 -7.10 -1.87 -13.25
C TYR A 57 -6.34 -0.55 -13.36
N LEU A 58 -5.08 -0.59 -13.75
CA LEU A 58 -4.22 0.59 -13.82
C LEU A 58 -4.13 1.13 -15.25
N PRO A 59 -3.79 2.44 -15.41
CA PRO A 59 -3.57 2.99 -16.75
C PRO A 59 -2.49 2.23 -17.52
N ALA A 60 -2.61 2.16 -18.84
CA ALA A 60 -1.61 1.51 -19.68
C ALA A 60 -0.21 2.13 -19.53
N SER A 61 -0.15 3.41 -19.16
CA SER A 61 1.10 4.13 -18.93
C SER A 61 1.75 3.85 -17.57
N ALA A 62 1.10 3.07 -16.70
CA ALA A 62 1.62 2.77 -15.37
C ALA A 62 2.97 2.05 -15.45
N VAL A 63 3.91 2.46 -14.61
CA VAL A 63 5.29 1.97 -14.61
C VAL A 63 5.51 1.03 -13.44
N LEU A 64 6.04 -0.16 -13.74
CA LEU A 64 6.42 -1.12 -12.71
C LEU A 64 7.69 -0.63 -12.00
N LEU A 65 7.59 -0.51 -10.68
CA LEU A 65 8.73 -0.12 -9.84
C LEU A 65 9.70 -1.30 -9.69
N LYS A 66 10.97 -1.00 -9.88
CA LYS A 66 12.06 -1.91 -9.63
C LYS A 66 13.04 -1.23 -8.68
N GLU A 67 13.72 -2.02 -7.87
CA GLU A 67 14.77 -1.47 -7.03
C GLU A 67 15.86 -0.87 -7.91
N GLU A 68 15.95 0.45 -7.89
CA GLU A 68 16.92 1.21 -8.68
C GLU A 68 18.05 1.73 -7.79
N LYS A 69 19.26 1.62 -8.29
CA LYS A 69 20.43 2.23 -7.64
C LYS A 69 20.63 3.64 -8.18
N GLY A 70 20.56 4.62 -7.28
CA GLY A 70 20.79 6.02 -7.62
C GLY A 70 19.54 6.86 -7.67
N GLY A 71 19.66 8.13 -7.31
CA GLY A 71 18.57 9.06 -7.07
C GLY A 71 17.63 9.28 -8.25
N TRP A 72 16.53 8.59 -8.22
CA TRP A 72 15.45 8.69 -9.17
C TRP A 72 14.28 9.38 -8.48
N THR A 73 13.75 10.41 -9.08
CA THR A 73 12.60 11.13 -8.53
C THR A 73 11.37 10.83 -9.38
N ALA A 74 10.29 10.38 -8.74
CA ALA A 74 9.05 10.11 -9.43
C ALA A 74 8.40 11.41 -9.91
N GLY A 75 8.24 11.55 -11.22
CA GLY A 75 7.41 12.58 -11.81
C GLY A 75 5.94 12.22 -11.74
N HIS A 76 5.07 13.10 -12.23
CA HIS A 76 3.65 12.81 -12.34
C HIS A 76 3.45 11.52 -13.14
N GLY A 77 2.55 10.67 -12.69
CA GLY A 77 2.27 9.40 -13.34
C GLY A 77 1.80 8.34 -12.38
N ALA A 78 1.46 7.17 -12.91
CA ALA A 78 1.06 6.01 -12.16
C ALA A 78 2.21 5.01 -12.07
N TYR A 79 2.46 4.53 -10.88
CA TYR A 79 3.51 3.56 -10.57
C TYR A 79 2.90 2.42 -9.75
N TYR A 80 3.46 1.24 -9.88
CA TYR A 80 3.03 0.10 -9.08
C TYR A 80 4.20 -0.86 -8.84
N GLY A 81 4.16 -1.55 -7.72
CA GLY A 81 5.22 -2.48 -7.38
C GLY A 81 5.10 -3.00 -5.96
N THR A 82 6.11 -3.76 -5.54
CA THR A 82 6.19 -4.23 -4.15
C THR A 82 6.67 -3.11 -3.23
N TYR A 83 6.42 -3.27 -1.93
CA TYR A 83 6.95 -2.34 -0.93
C TYR A 83 8.46 -2.21 -1.05
N HIS A 84 9.13 -3.34 -1.22
CA HIS A 84 10.58 -3.37 -1.39
C HIS A 84 11.03 -2.64 -2.66
N GLY A 85 10.32 -2.83 -3.77
CA GLY A 85 10.62 -2.15 -5.04
C GLY A 85 10.49 -0.63 -4.98
N ALA A 86 9.73 -0.11 -4.04
CA ALA A 86 9.55 1.33 -3.84
C ALA A 86 10.60 1.96 -2.91
N LYS A 87 11.49 1.16 -2.34
CA LYS A 87 12.47 1.62 -1.37
C LYS A 87 13.32 2.77 -1.93
N GLY A 88 13.44 3.84 -1.15
CA GLY A 88 14.20 5.02 -1.56
C GLY A 88 13.45 6.01 -2.44
N LEU A 89 12.22 5.70 -2.82
CA LEU A 89 11.38 6.59 -3.64
C LEU A 89 10.28 7.23 -2.78
N GLU A 90 9.77 8.36 -3.24
CA GLU A 90 8.64 9.04 -2.60
C GLU A 90 7.62 9.43 -3.66
N PHE A 91 6.33 9.41 -3.27
CA PHE A 91 5.22 9.70 -4.16
C PHE A 91 4.23 10.64 -3.47
N ASP A 92 3.55 11.47 -4.25
CA ASP A 92 2.53 12.39 -3.71
C ASP A 92 1.39 11.62 -3.05
N LEU A 93 0.91 10.57 -3.71
CA LEU A 93 -0.11 9.66 -3.18
C LEU A 93 0.42 8.23 -3.22
N VAL A 94 0.30 7.55 -2.09
CA VAL A 94 0.55 6.10 -2.02
C VAL A 94 -0.77 5.40 -1.69
N VAL A 95 -1.10 4.39 -2.46
CA VAL A 95 -2.23 3.50 -2.22
C VAL A 95 -1.68 2.12 -1.88
N MET A 96 -2.06 1.60 -0.73
CA MET A 96 -1.67 0.26 -0.29
C MET A 96 -2.93 -0.60 -0.14
N PRO A 97 -3.32 -1.32 -1.21
CA PRO A 97 -4.49 -2.17 -1.16
C PRO A 97 -4.18 -3.56 -0.61
N PHE A 98 -5.25 -4.33 -0.39
CA PHE A 98 -5.18 -5.74 0.02
C PHE A 98 -4.56 -5.97 1.39
N LEU A 99 -4.76 -5.03 2.31
CA LEU A 99 -4.22 -5.09 3.67
C LEU A 99 -5.13 -5.90 4.61
N SER A 100 -5.75 -6.95 4.09
CA SER A 100 -6.56 -7.83 4.90
C SER A 100 -5.71 -8.80 5.71
N ARG A 101 -6.31 -9.32 6.77
CA ARG A 101 -5.69 -10.34 7.63
C ARG A 101 -5.29 -11.60 6.84
N GLU A 102 -6.01 -11.91 5.77
CA GLU A 102 -5.71 -13.06 4.90
C GLU A 102 -4.42 -12.88 4.09
N ASN A 103 -4.09 -11.65 3.76
CA ASN A 103 -2.96 -11.34 2.88
C ASN A 103 -1.70 -10.93 3.63
N ILE A 104 -1.85 -10.33 4.80
CA ILE A 104 -0.74 -9.77 5.57
C ILE A 104 -0.88 -10.17 7.04
N PRO A 105 0.09 -10.89 7.61
CA PRO A 105 1.34 -11.34 6.99
C PRO A 105 1.11 -12.39 5.90
N ASP A 106 2.04 -12.47 4.93
CA ASP A 106 1.97 -13.47 3.87
C ASP A 106 2.51 -14.81 4.39
N LEU A 107 1.59 -15.66 4.85
CA LEU A 107 1.89 -16.95 5.46
C LEU A 107 1.67 -18.13 4.50
N SER A 108 1.53 -17.87 3.19
CA SER A 108 1.13 -18.87 2.21
C SER A 108 2.04 -20.10 2.12
N ASP A 109 3.33 -19.92 2.33
CA ASP A 109 4.33 -21.01 2.28
C ASP A 109 5.08 -21.17 3.60
N SER A 110 4.44 -20.79 4.73
CA SER A 110 5.12 -20.77 6.04
C SER A 110 4.82 -22.01 6.89
N GLU A 111 5.80 -22.38 7.69
CA GLU A 111 5.62 -23.33 8.78
C GLU A 111 5.19 -22.60 10.06
N PRO A 112 4.51 -23.29 11.03
CA PRO A 112 4.00 -22.63 12.22
C PRO A 112 5.05 -21.89 13.07
N ASP A 113 6.29 -22.35 13.05
CA ASP A 113 7.39 -21.74 13.81
C ASP A 113 7.97 -20.50 13.13
N GLU A 114 7.61 -20.24 11.89
CA GLU A 114 8.07 -19.07 11.12
C GLU A 114 7.16 -17.85 11.26
N VAL A 115 5.95 -18.00 11.83
CA VAL A 115 4.93 -16.95 11.81
C VAL A 115 5.39 -15.67 12.48
N ALA A 116 6.08 -15.74 13.61
CA ALA A 116 6.56 -14.54 14.31
C ALA A 116 7.59 -13.77 13.50
N GLU A 117 8.51 -14.46 12.84
CA GLU A 117 9.55 -13.86 12.03
C GLU A 117 8.96 -13.21 10.78
N ILE A 118 8.06 -13.91 10.08
CA ILE A 118 7.38 -13.37 8.89
C ILE A 118 6.55 -12.16 9.27
N SER A 119 5.85 -12.20 10.39
CA SER A 119 5.05 -11.05 10.87
C SER A 119 5.91 -9.83 11.15
N ALA A 120 7.09 -10.03 11.75
CA ALA A 120 8.03 -8.94 12.00
C ALA A 120 8.58 -8.35 10.70
N ASP A 121 8.93 -9.20 9.74
CA ASP A 121 9.41 -8.78 8.42
C ASP A 121 8.33 -8.02 7.66
N ASP A 122 7.09 -8.50 7.67
CA ASP A 122 5.98 -7.85 6.98
C ASP A 122 5.61 -6.52 7.64
N THR A 123 5.73 -6.40 8.96
CA THR A 123 5.57 -5.12 9.66
C THR A 123 6.58 -4.10 9.15
N GLY A 124 7.84 -4.51 8.99
CA GLY A 124 8.89 -3.66 8.43
C GLY A 124 8.61 -3.23 7.00
N LEU A 125 8.09 -4.14 6.17
CA LEU A 125 7.71 -3.83 4.79
C LEU A 125 6.54 -2.85 4.73
N LEU A 126 5.54 -3.01 5.58
CA LEU A 126 4.42 -2.05 5.68
C LEU A 126 4.94 -0.67 6.03
N TYR A 127 5.89 -0.57 6.96
CA TYR A 127 6.51 0.70 7.32
C TYR A 127 7.22 1.34 6.12
N VAL A 128 7.96 0.56 5.35
CA VAL A 128 8.60 1.06 4.14
C VAL A 128 7.55 1.65 3.20
N GLY A 129 6.46 0.92 2.94
CA GLY A 129 5.38 1.40 2.07
C GLY A 129 4.76 2.70 2.55
N VAL A 130 4.39 2.75 3.82
CA VAL A 130 3.75 3.93 4.43
C VAL A 130 4.63 5.16 4.32
N THR A 131 5.93 5.00 4.52
CA THR A 131 6.87 6.13 4.49
C THR A 131 7.21 6.63 3.09
N ARG A 132 6.69 5.99 2.04
CA ARG A 132 6.84 6.48 0.65
C ARG A 132 5.86 7.60 0.30
N ALA A 133 4.85 7.86 1.13
CA ALA A 133 3.85 8.89 0.87
C ALA A 133 4.34 10.27 1.33
N LYS A 134 4.40 11.23 0.42
CA LYS A 134 4.73 12.63 0.75
C LYS A 134 3.53 13.39 1.29
N SER A 135 2.35 13.21 0.68
CA SER A 135 1.18 14.04 0.95
C SER A 135 -0.04 13.25 1.39
N SER A 136 -0.31 12.10 0.76
CA SER A 136 -1.52 11.33 1.01
C SER A 136 -1.25 9.84 1.03
N LEU A 137 -1.90 9.13 1.94
CA LEU A 137 -1.81 7.68 2.06
C LEU A 137 -3.21 7.10 2.17
N VAL A 138 -3.52 6.14 1.31
CA VAL A 138 -4.78 5.41 1.32
C VAL A 138 -4.50 3.92 1.52
N LEU A 139 -5.07 3.37 2.57
CA LEU A 139 -4.97 1.95 2.93
C LEU A 139 -6.31 1.30 2.67
N THR A 140 -6.35 0.17 1.98
CA THR A 140 -7.61 -0.55 1.73
C THR A 140 -7.50 -2.03 2.08
N CYS A 141 -8.63 -2.63 2.40
CA CYS A 141 -8.75 -4.06 2.65
C CYS A 141 -10.16 -4.55 2.34
N THR A 142 -10.28 -5.82 2.06
CA THR A 142 -11.57 -6.52 1.98
C THR A 142 -11.66 -7.46 3.18
N GLY A 143 -12.73 -7.34 3.96
CA GLY A 143 -12.85 -8.06 5.21
C GLY A 143 -12.07 -7.40 6.36
N ASP A 144 -11.50 -8.19 7.24
CA ASP A 144 -10.79 -7.65 8.41
C ASP A 144 -9.40 -7.15 8.04
N VAL A 145 -9.05 -5.98 8.55
CA VAL A 145 -7.73 -5.39 8.33
C VAL A 145 -6.66 -6.20 9.09
N THR A 146 -5.46 -6.24 8.53
CA THR A 146 -4.32 -6.92 9.16
C THR A 146 -4.04 -6.40 10.58
N GLU A 147 -3.70 -7.31 11.48
CA GLU A 147 -3.30 -6.97 12.84
C GLU A 147 -1.91 -6.30 12.92
N LEU A 148 -1.15 -6.33 11.84
CA LEU A 148 0.16 -5.68 11.79
C LEU A 148 0.07 -4.16 11.70
N LEU A 149 -1.08 -3.61 11.34
CA LEU A 149 -1.33 -2.17 11.43
C LEU A 149 -1.76 -1.81 12.86
N PRO A 150 -1.38 -0.61 13.34
CA PRO A 150 -1.87 -0.14 14.64
C PRO A 150 -3.40 -0.10 14.68
N ALA A 151 -3.97 -0.53 15.81
CA ALA A 151 -5.42 -0.62 15.97
C ALA A 151 -6.08 0.70 16.41
N ASP A 152 -5.30 1.70 16.81
CA ASP A 152 -5.82 2.97 17.31
C ASP A 152 -6.58 3.74 16.21
N ASP A 153 -7.88 3.88 16.39
CA ASP A 153 -8.75 4.58 15.44
C ASP A 153 -8.38 6.06 15.24
N ALA A 154 -7.72 6.65 16.22
CA ALA A 154 -7.27 8.04 16.12
C ALA A 154 -6.22 8.25 15.03
N LEU A 155 -5.56 7.18 14.57
CA LEU A 155 -4.51 7.24 13.56
C LEU A 155 -5.06 7.31 12.12
N TYR A 156 -6.33 7.01 11.91
CA TYR A 156 -6.91 6.89 10.58
C TYR A 156 -8.20 7.67 10.42
N ASN A 157 -8.50 8.01 9.17
CA ASN A 157 -9.86 8.32 8.74
C ASN A 157 -10.47 7.03 8.20
N ARG A 158 -11.29 6.37 9.00
CA ARG A 158 -11.89 5.08 8.65
C ARG A 158 -13.20 5.25 7.90
N SER A 159 -13.41 4.39 6.89
CA SER A 159 -14.70 4.27 6.22
C SER A 159 -14.91 2.82 5.76
N SER A 160 -16.16 2.48 5.51
CA SER A 160 -16.55 1.15 5.03
C SER A 160 -17.44 1.29 3.80
N ARG A 161 -17.24 0.44 2.83
CA ARG A 161 -17.99 0.43 1.57
C ARG A 161 -18.39 -0.97 1.12
#